data_474d0c573a5e8842fe9fcb4c94d67f7f
#
_entry.id   474d0c573a5e8842fe9fcb4c94d67f7f
#
_cell.length_a   1.000
_cell.length_b   1.000
_cell.length_c   1.000
_cell.angle_alpha   90.00
_cell.angle_beta   90.00
_cell.angle_gamma   90.00
#
_symmetry.space_group_name_H-M   'P 1'
#
loop_
_entity.id
_entity.type
_entity.pdbx_description
1 polymer ?
#
loop_
_entity_poly.entity_id
_entity_poly.type
_entity_poly.pdbx_seq_one_letter_code
_entity_poly.pdbx_strand_id
1 'polypeptide(L)'
;ETAQEAAEITSDKVFVVAQTTVTEEIFDEVCRNIKAAECVTRNTICSATKNRQDSCIELAKKSDIMVIIGSKNSSNTQKLYNVSKKHCIKTYFVENIEDLPLKQIENCNKIGITAGASTPERIIEEVISIMCEITKETNLMNDYMDEIEKSLRLPRGGEIVNGKVH
;
A
#
# COMPACT_ATOMS: atom_id res chain seq x y z
N GLU A 1 10.83 0.23 -17.33
CA GLU A 1 10.63 0.11 -15.87
C GLU A 1 10.45 -1.35 -15.42
N THR A 2 10.80 -2.30 -16.27
CA THR A 2 10.74 -3.73 -15.99
C THR A 2 12.14 -4.34 -16.07
N ALA A 3 12.33 -5.52 -15.48
CA ALA A 3 13.59 -6.25 -15.57
C ALA A 3 13.98 -6.61 -17.02
N GLN A 4 12.99 -6.78 -17.89
CA GLN A 4 13.21 -7.03 -19.32
C GLN A 4 13.78 -5.81 -20.03
N GLU A 5 13.20 -4.63 -19.81
CA GLU A 5 13.72 -3.37 -20.36
C GLU A 5 15.14 -3.06 -19.82
N ALA A 6 15.41 -3.41 -18.55
CA ALA A 6 16.72 -3.25 -17.95
C ALA A 6 17.79 -4.12 -18.61
N ALA A 7 17.45 -5.31 -19.06
CA ALA A 7 18.36 -6.23 -19.75
C ALA A 7 18.73 -5.76 -21.17
N GLU A 8 17.95 -4.84 -21.77
CA GLU A 8 18.20 -4.26 -23.10
C GLU A 8 19.13 -3.02 -23.04
N ILE A 9 19.44 -2.53 -21.82
CA ILE A 9 20.32 -1.36 -21.65
C ILE A 9 21.75 -1.74 -22.04
N THR A 10 22.24 -1.11 -23.10
CA THR A 10 23.62 -1.25 -23.59
C THR A 10 24.35 0.07 -23.37
N SER A 11 25.06 0.20 -22.27
CA SER A 11 25.86 1.38 -21.94
C SER A 11 27.04 0.98 -21.08
N ASP A 12 28.18 1.66 -21.26
CA ASP A 12 29.37 1.42 -20.43
C ASP A 12 29.15 1.85 -18.98
N LYS A 13 28.38 2.92 -18.78
CA LYS A 13 28.07 3.47 -17.44
C LYS A 13 26.58 3.68 -17.26
N VAL A 14 26.06 3.14 -16.17
CA VAL A 14 24.64 3.25 -15.81
C VAL A 14 24.51 3.73 -14.37
N PHE A 15 23.64 4.70 -14.15
CA PHE A 15 23.22 5.13 -12.82
C PHE A 15 21.74 4.78 -12.63
N VAL A 16 21.46 3.96 -11.61
CA VAL A 16 20.11 3.47 -11.34
C VAL A 16 19.56 4.13 -10.08
N VAL A 17 18.40 4.74 -10.21
CA VAL A 17 17.60 5.28 -9.09
C VAL A 17 16.20 4.71 -9.12
N ALA A 18 15.61 4.52 -7.96
CA ALA A 18 14.23 4.08 -7.85
C ALA A 18 13.27 5.28 -7.86
N GLN A 19 12.11 5.11 -8.50
CA GLN A 19 10.96 5.95 -8.21
C GLN A 19 10.53 5.71 -6.75
N THR A 20 10.14 6.74 -6.02
CA THR A 20 9.85 6.69 -4.58
C THR A 20 8.76 5.68 -4.17
N THR A 21 7.92 5.26 -5.11
CA THR A 21 6.81 4.32 -4.91
C THR A 21 7.09 2.90 -5.40
N VAL A 22 8.26 2.64 -5.97
CA VAL A 22 8.67 1.29 -6.43
C VAL A 22 8.86 0.36 -5.21
N THR A 23 8.60 -0.94 -5.39
CA THR A 23 8.94 -1.96 -4.37
C THR A 23 10.42 -2.32 -4.44
N GLU A 24 10.99 -2.72 -3.30
CA GLU A 24 12.41 -3.17 -3.26
C GLU A 24 12.64 -4.36 -4.19
N GLU A 25 11.70 -5.31 -4.26
CA GLU A 25 11.78 -6.47 -5.14
C GLU A 25 12.02 -6.08 -6.60
N ILE A 26 11.23 -5.10 -7.10
CA ILE A 26 11.35 -4.62 -8.48
C ILE A 26 12.68 -3.86 -8.68
N PHE A 27 13.09 -3.03 -7.71
CA PHE A 27 14.35 -2.32 -7.79
C PHE A 27 15.54 -3.28 -7.86
N ASP A 28 15.57 -4.28 -6.99
CA ASP A 28 16.63 -5.30 -6.94
C ASP A 28 16.64 -6.17 -8.21
N GLU A 29 15.46 -6.50 -8.73
CA GLU A 29 15.34 -7.25 -9.98
C GLU A 29 15.89 -6.46 -11.17
N VAL A 30 15.54 -5.18 -11.28
CA VAL A 30 16.09 -4.28 -12.31
C VAL A 30 17.61 -4.17 -12.18
N CYS A 31 18.13 -3.93 -10.97
CA CYS A 31 19.58 -3.81 -10.74
C CYS A 31 20.35 -5.09 -11.14
N ARG A 32 19.76 -6.26 -10.89
CA ARG A 32 20.39 -7.55 -11.27
C ARG A 32 20.40 -7.81 -12.77
N ASN A 33 19.46 -7.24 -13.52
CA ASN A 33 19.34 -7.47 -14.96
C ASN A 33 20.12 -6.47 -15.83
N ILE A 34 20.59 -5.37 -15.25
CA ILE A 34 21.43 -4.39 -15.99
C ILE A 34 22.80 -4.99 -16.30
N LYS A 35 23.19 -4.92 -17.57
CA LYS A 35 24.48 -5.39 -18.08
C LYS A 35 25.33 -4.18 -18.50
N ALA A 36 26.00 -3.53 -17.55
CA ALA A 36 26.90 -2.41 -17.81
C ALA A 36 28.28 -2.68 -17.22
N ALA A 37 29.33 -2.12 -17.82
CA ALA A 37 30.69 -2.24 -17.31
C ALA A 37 30.84 -1.51 -15.95
N GLU A 38 30.15 -0.40 -15.77
CA GLU A 38 30.08 0.36 -14.52
C GLU A 38 28.61 0.64 -14.19
N CYS A 39 28.10 0.09 -13.08
CA CYS A 39 26.75 0.31 -12.63
C CYS A 39 26.75 0.87 -11.20
N VAL A 40 26.24 2.09 -11.03
CA VAL A 40 26.04 2.72 -9.72
C VAL A 40 24.57 2.70 -9.40
N THR A 41 24.20 2.06 -8.31
CA THR A 41 22.82 1.96 -7.86
C THR A 41 22.58 2.81 -6.62
N ARG A 42 21.47 3.51 -6.56
CA ARG A 42 21.04 4.23 -5.37
C ARG A 42 19.55 3.97 -5.11
N ASN A 43 19.27 3.27 -4.03
CA ASN A 43 17.90 3.07 -3.59
C ASN A 43 17.34 4.41 -3.07
N THR A 44 16.40 4.98 -3.84
CA THR A 44 15.69 6.22 -3.52
C THR A 44 14.21 5.99 -3.18
N ILE A 45 13.85 4.74 -2.85
CA ILE A 45 12.52 4.39 -2.35
C ILE A 45 12.27 5.16 -1.06
N CYS A 46 11.12 5.83 -0.97
CA CYS A 46 10.74 6.57 0.23
C CYS A 46 10.49 5.59 1.40
N SER A 47 11.15 5.77 2.53
CA SER A 47 10.98 4.93 3.71
C SER A 47 9.53 4.86 4.19
N ALA A 48 8.79 5.97 4.12
CA ALA A 48 7.37 6.00 4.43
C ALA A 48 6.55 5.14 3.46
N THR A 49 6.92 5.11 2.17
CA THR A 49 6.27 4.26 1.17
C THR A 49 6.58 2.79 1.43
N LYS A 50 7.83 2.46 1.74
CA LYS A 50 8.23 1.11 2.12
C LYS A 50 7.46 0.62 3.35
N ASN A 51 7.49 1.38 4.44
CA ASN A 51 6.79 1.03 5.67
C ASN A 51 5.29 0.80 5.42
N ARG A 52 4.66 1.62 4.56
CA ARG A 52 3.26 1.46 4.18
C ARG A 52 3.01 0.20 3.36
N GLN A 53 3.93 -0.17 2.46
CA GLN A 53 3.83 -1.43 1.71
C GLN A 53 3.98 -2.63 2.65
N ASP A 54 4.96 -2.62 3.56
CA ASP A 54 5.22 -3.70 4.52
C ASP A 54 4.01 -3.89 5.45
N SER A 55 3.46 -2.81 6.01
CA SER A 55 2.24 -2.85 6.81
C SER A 55 1.04 -3.39 6.02
N CYS A 56 0.93 -3.01 4.75
CA CYS A 56 -0.12 -3.50 3.86
C CYS A 56 -0.02 -5.01 3.61
N ILE A 57 1.20 -5.53 3.43
CA ILE A 57 1.47 -6.97 3.27
C ILE A 57 1.08 -7.73 4.55
N GLU A 58 1.49 -7.24 5.71
CA GLU A 58 1.16 -7.84 7.01
C GLU A 58 -0.36 -7.90 7.22
N LEU A 59 -1.07 -6.81 6.89
CA LEU A 59 -2.51 -6.74 6.98
C LEU A 59 -3.18 -7.72 6.00
N ALA A 60 -2.71 -7.78 4.76
CA ALA A 60 -3.26 -8.66 3.73
C ALA A 60 -3.15 -10.15 4.10
N LYS A 61 -2.05 -10.54 4.76
CA LYS A 61 -1.86 -11.92 5.25
C LYS A 61 -2.86 -12.33 6.33
N LYS A 62 -3.39 -11.37 7.07
CA LYS A 62 -4.32 -11.61 8.21
C LYS A 62 -5.77 -11.42 7.86
N SER A 63 -6.09 -10.93 6.65
CA SER A 63 -7.41 -10.51 6.22
C SER A 63 -8.03 -11.49 5.22
N ASP A 64 -9.33 -11.68 5.29
CA ASP A 64 -10.12 -12.44 4.31
C ASP A 64 -10.41 -11.58 3.07
N ILE A 65 -10.53 -10.26 3.29
CA ILE A 65 -10.77 -9.24 2.26
C ILE A 65 -9.87 -8.05 2.52
N MET A 66 -9.31 -7.48 1.46
CA MET A 66 -8.57 -6.21 1.48
C MET A 66 -9.31 -5.14 0.68
N VAL A 67 -9.47 -3.97 1.28
CA VAL A 67 -10.03 -2.76 0.67
C VAL A 67 -8.93 -1.72 0.57
N ILE A 68 -8.60 -1.34 -0.67
CA ILE A 68 -7.57 -0.34 -0.97
C ILE A 68 -8.25 0.94 -1.42
N ILE A 69 -8.24 1.96 -0.57
CA ILE A 69 -8.93 3.23 -0.84
C ILE A 69 -8.00 4.20 -1.57
N GLY A 70 -8.47 4.77 -2.67
CA GLY A 70 -7.77 5.82 -3.40
C GLY A 70 -7.86 5.67 -4.90
N SER A 71 -7.26 6.61 -5.65
CA SER A 71 -7.37 6.64 -7.10
C SER A 71 -6.58 5.52 -7.77
N LYS A 72 -7.21 4.89 -8.77
CA LYS A 72 -6.58 3.92 -9.68
C LYS A 72 -5.43 4.53 -10.48
N ASN A 73 -5.39 5.84 -10.62
CA ASN A 73 -4.30 6.56 -11.29
C ASN A 73 -3.11 6.85 -10.37
N SER A 74 -3.23 6.63 -9.06
CA SER A 74 -2.14 6.83 -8.10
C SER A 74 -1.19 5.64 -8.13
N SER A 75 0.08 5.89 -8.50
CA SER A 75 1.15 4.88 -8.51
C SER A 75 1.30 4.20 -7.14
N ASN A 76 1.24 4.95 -6.04
CA ASN A 76 1.31 4.39 -4.69
C ASN A 76 0.11 3.48 -4.40
N THR A 77 -1.11 3.90 -4.74
CA THR A 77 -2.32 3.10 -4.49
C THR A 77 -2.32 1.81 -5.32
N GLN A 78 -1.89 1.88 -6.58
CA GLN A 78 -1.71 0.69 -7.42
C GLN A 78 -0.70 -0.29 -6.83
N LYS A 79 0.42 0.20 -6.27
CA LYS A 79 1.41 -0.67 -5.62
C LYS A 79 0.83 -1.35 -4.38
N LEU A 80 0.10 -0.62 -3.52
CA LEU A 80 -0.60 -1.21 -2.37
C LEU A 80 -1.59 -2.30 -2.81
N TYR A 81 -2.37 -2.04 -3.85
CA TYR A 81 -3.29 -3.04 -4.42
C TYR A 81 -2.54 -4.29 -4.90
N ASN A 82 -1.47 -4.12 -5.66
CA ASN A 82 -0.70 -5.22 -6.23
C ASN A 82 -0.01 -6.08 -5.14
N VAL A 83 0.58 -5.45 -4.11
CA VAL A 83 1.20 -6.20 -3.00
C VAL A 83 0.16 -6.90 -2.14
N SER A 84 -1.00 -6.28 -1.88
CA SER A 84 -2.11 -6.91 -1.17
C SER A 84 -2.64 -8.12 -1.91
N LYS A 85 -2.85 -8.02 -3.22
CA LYS A 85 -3.42 -9.08 -4.05
C LYS A 85 -2.57 -10.34 -4.11
N LYS A 86 -1.26 -10.22 -3.92
CA LYS A 86 -0.35 -11.37 -3.79
C LYS A 86 -0.62 -12.22 -2.54
N HIS A 87 -1.18 -11.63 -1.48
CA HIS A 87 -1.39 -12.26 -0.17
C HIS A 87 -2.86 -12.45 0.19
N CYS A 88 -3.75 -11.61 -0.37
CA CYS A 88 -5.20 -11.71 -0.22
C CYS A 88 -5.86 -11.66 -1.60
N ILE A 89 -6.41 -12.80 -2.06
CA ILE A 89 -7.03 -12.90 -3.41
C ILE A 89 -8.22 -11.94 -3.54
N LYS A 90 -9.00 -11.77 -2.47
CA LYS A 90 -10.15 -10.87 -2.43
C LYS A 90 -9.71 -9.44 -2.08
N THR A 91 -8.92 -8.82 -2.97
CA THR A 91 -8.49 -7.43 -2.82
C THR A 91 -9.29 -6.56 -3.78
N TYR A 92 -9.89 -5.50 -3.24
CA TYR A 92 -10.76 -4.57 -3.96
C TYR A 92 -10.18 -3.17 -3.95
N PHE A 93 -10.32 -2.51 -5.09
CA PHE A 93 -9.92 -1.12 -5.28
C PHE A 93 -11.15 -0.23 -5.12
N VAL A 94 -11.10 0.76 -4.23
CA VAL A 94 -12.24 1.62 -3.89
C VAL A 94 -11.84 3.08 -4.07
N GLU A 95 -12.39 3.73 -5.09
CA GLU A 95 -12.25 5.19 -5.28
C GLU A 95 -13.39 5.94 -4.61
N ASN A 96 -14.57 5.35 -4.60
CA ASN A 96 -15.81 5.90 -4.04
C ASN A 96 -16.58 4.82 -3.28
N ILE A 97 -17.56 5.25 -2.50
CA ILE A 97 -18.44 4.33 -1.74
C ILE A 97 -19.11 3.29 -2.65
N GLU A 98 -19.49 3.67 -3.85
CA GLU A 98 -20.16 2.81 -4.83
C GLU A 98 -19.29 1.61 -5.26
N ASP A 99 -17.97 1.74 -5.13
CA ASP A 99 -17.01 0.67 -5.44
C ASP A 99 -16.90 -0.38 -4.31
N LEU A 100 -17.55 -0.18 -3.15
CA LEU A 100 -17.46 -1.10 -2.03
C LEU A 100 -18.08 -2.46 -2.37
N PRO A 101 -17.36 -3.56 -2.13
CA PRO A 101 -17.86 -4.91 -2.38
C PRO A 101 -18.78 -5.38 -1.24
N LEU A 102 -19.92 -4.73 -1.02
CA LEU A 102 -20.81 -4.91 0.13
C LEU A 102 -21.18 -6.38 0.37
N LYS A 103 -21.60 -7.08 -0.69
CA LYS A 103 -22.00 -8.51 -0.61
C LYS A 103 -20.88 -9.43 -0.13
N GLN A 104 -19.64 -9.09 -0.47
CA GLN A 104 -18.46 -9.85 -0.08
C GLN A 104 -18.06 -9.52 1.37
N ILE A 105 -18.24 -8.27 1.79
CA ILE A 105 -17.97 -7.79 3.14
C ILE A 105 -18.88 -8.46 4.15
N GLU A 106 -20.19 -8.57 3.87
CA GLU A 106 -21.17 -9.23 4.74
C GLU A 106 -20.81 -10.68 5.10
N ASN A 107 -20.06 -11.36 4.24
CA ASN A 107 -19.73 -12.78 4.38
C ASN A 107 -18.28 -13.04 4.77
N CYS A 108 -17.56 -12.07 5.34
CA CYS A 108 -16.17 -12.25 5.76
C CYS A 108 -15.99 -11.98 7.26
N ASN A 109 -14.95 -12.59 7.85
CA ASN A 109 -14.63 -12.42 9.26
C ASN A 109 -13.63 -11.31 9.51
N LYS A 110 -12.73 -11.07 8.55
CA LYS A 110 -11.62 -10.12 8.69
C LYS A 110 -11.45 -9.28 7.45
N ILE A 111 -11.58 -7.96 7.62
CA ILE A 111 -11.42 -6.97 6.56
C ILE A 111 -10.18 -6.13 6.85
N GLY A 112 -9.23 -6.10 5.93
CA GLY A 112 -8.12 -5.18 5.96
C GLY A 112 -8.42 -3.94 5.14
N ILE A 113 -8.18 -2.76 5.69
CA ILE A 113 -8.38 -1.49 5.01
C ILE A 113 -7.06 -0.73 4.97
N THR A 114 -6.71 -0.20 3.82
CA THR A 114 -5.57 0.72 3.68
C THR A 114 -5.88 1.77 2.61
N ALA A 115 -5.17 2.89 2.65
CA ALA A 115 -5.38 3.99 1.74
C ALA A 115 -4.09 4.47 1.08
N GLY A 116 -4.19 4.95 -0.15
CA GLY A 116 -3.10 5.63 -0.83
C GLY A 116 -2.70 6.93 -0.12
N ALA A 117 -1.42 7.32 -0.20
CA ALA A 117 -0.89 8.51 0.48
C ALA A 117 -1.56 9.83 0.05
N SER A 118 -2.12 9.88 -1.16
CA SER A 118 -2.83 11.04 -1.72
C SER A 118 -4.35 10.95 -1.57
N THR A 119 -4.87 9.93 -0.87
CA THR A 119 -6.31 9.76 -0.68
C THR A 119 -6.83 10.82 0.30
N PRO A 120 -7.88 11.58 -0.07
CA PRO A 120 -8.48 12.54 0.85
C PRO A 120 -9.04 11.86 2.10
N GLU A 121 -8.79 12.43 3.26
CA GLU A 121 -9.23 11.91 4.57
C GLU A 121 -10.74 11.69 4.61
N ARG A 122 -11.51 12.63 4.04
CA ARG A 122 -12.97 12.52 3.95
C ARG A 122 -13.43 11.22 3.29
N ILE A 123 -12.77 10.78 2.21
CA ILE A 123 -13.13 9.53 1.52
C ILE A 123 -12.82 8.32 2.40
N ILE A 124 -11.71 8.36 3.14
CA ILE A 124 -11.33 7.28 4.06
C ILE A 124 -12.38 7.16 5.18
N GLU A 125 -12.72 8.28 5.81
CA GLU A 125 -13.72 8.33 6.89
C GLU A 125 -15.11 7.85 6.41
N GLU A 126 -15.52 8.29 5.23
CA GLU A 126 -16.80 7.91 4.63
C GLU A 126 -16.89 6.40 4.36
N VAL A 127 -15.84 5.82 3.77
CA VAL A 127 -15.75 4.36 3.54
C VAL A 127 -15.75 3.60 4.87
N ILE A 128 -14.95 4.04 5.85
CA ILE A 128 -14.89 3.41 7.17
C ILE A 128 -16.27 3.47 7.86
N SER A 129 -16.95 4.62 7.85
CA SER A 129 -18.25 4.79 8.47
C SER A 129 -19.28 3.79 7.93
N ILE A 130 -19.37 3.66 6.62
CA ILE A 130 -20.29 2.72 5.97
C ILE A 130 -19.93 1.26 6.31
N MET A 131 -18.63 0.93 6.27
CA MET A 131 -18.20 -0.41 6.64
C MET A 131 -18.51 -0.72 8.11
N CYS A 132 -18.40 0.28 8.99
CA CYS A 132 -18.78 0.17 10.38
C CYS A 132 -20.28 -0.06 10.57
N GLU A 133 -21.13 0.57 9.80
CA GLU A 133 -22.58 0.35 9.85
C GLU A 133 -22.95 -1.08 9.45
N ILE A 134 -22.37 -1.55 8.34
CA ILE A 134 -22.61 -2.91 7.83
C ILE A 134 -22.14 -3.98 8.83
N THR A 135 -21.00 -3.76 9.47
CA THR A 135 -20.40 -4.73 10.40
C THR A 135 -21.02 -4.68 11.80
N LYS A 136 -21.63 -3.57 12.22
CA LYS A 136 -22.42 -3.48 13.48
C LYS A 136 -23.61 -4.42 13.46
N GLU A 137 -24.22 -4.65 12.32
CA GLU A 137 -25.27 -5.64 12.15
C GLU A 137 -24.76 -7.09 12.26
N THR A 138 -23.44 -7.32 12.14
CA THR A 138 -22.82 -8.65 12.13
C THR A 138 -21.93 -8.99 13.34
N ASN A 139 -21.90 -8.19 14.40
CA ASN A 139 -21.09 -8.42 15.64
C ASN A 139 -19.56 -8.53 15.48
N LEU A 140 -18.97 -8.03 14.40
CA LEU A 140 -17.57 -8.28 14.04
C LEU A 140 -16.59 -7.15 14.39
N MET A 141 -16.97 -6.11 15.15
CA MET A 141 -16.31 -4.82 15.04
C MET A 141 -15.35 -4.33 16.12
N ASN A 142 -15.22 -4.99 17.26
CA ASN A 142 -14.46 -4.39 18.37
C ASN A 142 -12.92 -4.45 18.25
N ASP A 143 -12.39 -5.40 17.48
CA ASP A 143 -10.93 -5.59 17.38
C ASP A 143 -10.24 -4.73 16.28
N TYR A 144 -11.02 -4.15 15.35
CA TYR A 144 -10.46 -3.49 14.16
C TYR A 144 -10.27 -1.98 14.28
N MET A 145 -11.03 -1.31 15.13
CA MET A 145 -10.91 0.15 15.28
C MET A 145 -9.53 0.56 15.80
N ASP A 146 -8.96 -0.24 16.70
CA ASP A 146 -7.62 0.02 17.26
C ASP A 146 -6.48 -0.14 16.22
N GLU A 147 -6.60 -1.08 15.27
CA GLU A 147 -5.59 -1.27 14.23
C GLU A 147 -5.72 -0.24 13.10
N ILE A 148 -6.95 0.17 12.77
CA ILE A 148 -7.21 1.24 11.79
C ILE A 148 -6.72 2.59 12.33
N GLU A 149 -7.02 2.92 13.58
CA GLU A 149 -6.49 4.13 14.21
C GLU A 149 -4.96 4.15 14.26
N LYS A 150 -4.32 3.01 14.54
CA LYS A 150 -2.86 2.90 14.47
C LYS A 150 -2.29 3.11 13.07
N SER A 151 -2.95 2.59 12.04
CA SER A 151 -2.48 2.75 10.65
C SER A 151 -2.71 4.15 10.09
N LEU A 152 -3.78 4.84 10.53
CA LEU A 152 -4.06 6.23 10.16
C LEU A 152 -3.21 7.23 10.96
N ARG A 153 -2.78 6.86 12.17
CA ARG A 153 -1.88 7.68 13.03
C ARG A 153 -0.40 7.49 12.69
N LEU A 154 -0.04 6.76 11.63
CA LEU A 154 1.35 6.79 11.15
C LEU A 154 1.71 8.23 10.77
N PRO A 155 2.75 8.83 11.39
CA PRO A 155 3.05 10.24 11.21
C PRO A 155 3.27 10.52 9.73
N ARG A 156 2.49 11.44 9.18
CA ARG A 156 2.85 12.14 7.94
C ARG A 156 4.20 12.76 8.22
N GLY A 157 5.23 12.43 7.43
CA GLY A 157 6.62 12.74 7.69
C GLY A 157 6.82 14.10 8.37
N GLY A 158 7.28 14.09 9.62
CA GLY A 158 7.66 15.27 10.38
C GLY A 158 6.77 15.69 11.55
N GLU A 159 5.66 15.06 11.86
CA GLU A 159 4.92 15.37 13.08
C GLU A 159 5.49 14.61 14.28
N ILE A 160 6.09 15.38 15.18
CA ILE A 160 6.56 14.97 16.50
C ILE A 160 5.34 14.71 17.37
N VAL A 161 4.99 13.46 17.58
CA VAL A 161 4.03 13.09 18.62
C VAL A 161 4.78 13.00 19.94
N ASN A 162 4.48 13.93 20.85
CA ASN A 162 5.04 14.09 22.19
C ASN A 162 6.50 14.54 22.29
N GLY A 163 6.71 15.84 22.13
CA GLY A 163 7.66 16.75 22.75
C GLY A 163 8.80 16.22 23.62
N LYS A 164 9.58 15.22 23.23
CA LYS A 164 10.90 14.98 23.76
C LYS A 164 11.80 14.49 22.63
N VAL A 165 12.58 15.45 22.15
CA VAL A 165 13.80 15.17 21.41
C VAL A 165 14.82 14.64 22.43
N HIS A 166 15.34 13.46 22.21
CA HIS A 166 16.62 13.05 22.73
C HIS A 166 17.58 12.85 21.57
#